data_8107b2bbd4aceb0134572ccd9e09d882
#
_entry.id   8107b2bbd4aceb0134572ccd9e09d882
#
_cell.length_a   1.000
_cell.length_b   1.000
_cell.length_c   1.000
_cell.angle_alpha   90.00
_cell.angle_beta   90.00
_cell.angle_gamma   90.00
#
_symmetry.space_group_name_H-M   'P 1'
#
loop_
_entity.id
_entity.type
_entity.pdbx_description
1 polymer ?
#
loop_
_entity_poly.entity_id
_entity_poly.type
_entity_poly.pdbx_seq_one_letter_code
_entity_poly.pdbx_strand_id
1 'polypeptide(L)'
;MNVVAIIQARMGSTRLPNKVMKPIAGKPMIELLLDRLRMAQRVTRIVVATSTHPRNAPLVEHVHRLGHACEIGSENDVLERYAQAARSHAADVVIRITGDCPLVDPSLVDDAIARFLDADVDYLCNNYPPTYPDGLDIEVFSATALYRAQTE
;
A
#
# COMPACT_ATOMS: atom_id res chain seq x y z
N MET A 1 -16.96 0.36 8.81
CA MET A 1 -16.07 1.07 7.85
C MET A 1 -14.83 0.23 7.67
N ASN A 2 -14.49 -0.09 6.44
CA ASN A 2 -13.37 -0.95 6.08
C ASN A 2 -12.20 -0.10 5.55
N VAL A 3 -11.14 0.01 6.36
CA VAL A 3 -9.96 0.82 6.08
C VAL A 3 -8.85 -0.11 5.60
N VAL A 4 -8.57 -0.09 4.30
CA VAL A 4 -7.66 -1.03 3.64
C VAL A 4 -6.35 -0.35 3.27
N ALA A 5 -5.24 -0.81 3.85
CA ALA A 5 -3.91 -0.41 3.40
C ALA A 5 -3.50 -1.24 2.18
N ILE A 6 -3.29 -0.58 1.06
CA ILE A 6 -2.85 -1.20 -0.19
C ILE A 6 -1.39 -0.82 -0.46
N ILE A 7 -0.51 -1.81 -0.48
CA ILE A 7 0.92 -1.64 -0.70
C ILE A 7 1.23 -2.00 -2.14
N GLN A 8 1.63 -1.02 -2.93
CA GLN A 8 2.13 -1.27 -4.28
C GLN A 8 3.55 -1.82 -4.22
N ALA A 9 3.76 -3.05 -4.67
CA ALA A 9 5.07 -3.70 -4.70
C ALA A 9 5.25 -4.54 -5.96
N ARG A 10 6.44 -4.55 -6.54
CA ARG A 10 6.81 -5.39 -7.68
C ARG A 10 8.31 -5.72 -7.69
N MET A 11 8.67 -6.84 -8.30
CA MET A 11 10.06 -7.27 -8.45
C MET A 11 10.83 -6.48 -9.50
N GLY A 12 10.15 -5.85 -10.45
CA GLY A 12 10.71 -5.18 -11.64
C GLY A 12 11.25 -3.77 -11.40
N SER A 13 11.97 -3.51 -10.32
CA SER A 13 12.69 -2.25 -10.15
C SER A 13 13.86 -2.16 -11.12
N THR A 14 13.95 -1.08 -11.91
CA THR A 14 15.05 -0.87 -12.86
C THR A 14 16.34 -0.44 -12.18
N ARG A 15 16.27 0.39 -11.14
CA ARG A 15 17.42 0.88 -10.37
C ARG A 15 18.02 -0.17 -9.44
N LEU A 16 17.17 -0.99 -8.83
CA LEU A 16 17.59 -2.06 -7.92
C LEU A 16 16.66 -3.26 -8.11
N PRO A 17 17.02 -4.22 -8.99
CA PRO A 17 16.20 -5.40 -9.24
C PRO A 17 15.90 -6.18 -7.97
N ASN A 18 14.66 -6.68 -7.87
CA ASN A 18 14.17 -7.45 -6.73
C ASN A 18 14.22 -6.69 -5.38
N LYS A 19 14.19 -5.35 -5.42
CA LYS A 19 14.35 -4.49 -4.24
C LYS A 19 13.46 -4.92 -3.08
N VAL A 20 12.18 -5.18 -3.34
CA VAL A 20 11.19 -5.50 -2.31
C VAL A 20 11.47 -6.81 -1.55
N MET A 21 12.28 -7.71 -2.14
CA MET A 21 12.69 -8.98 -1.53
C MET A 21 14.12 -8.94 -0.96
N LYS A 22 14.85 -7.83 -1.12
CA LYS A 22 16.19 -7.70 -0.54
C LYS A 22 16.12 -7.63 0.99
N PRO A 23 17.04 -8.29 1.70
CA PRO A 23 17.02 -8.33 3.16
C PRO A 23 17.44 -6.99 3.77
N ILE A 24 16.69 -6.57 4.79
CA ILE A 24 17.03 -5.51 5.73
C ILE A 24 16.98 -6.13 7.12
N ALA A 25 18.07 -6.11 7.84
CA ALA A 25 18.20 -6.76 9.16
C ALA A 25 17.72 -8.24 9.16
N GLY A 26 18.02 -8.98 8.09
CA GLY A 26 17.70 -10.39 7.93
C GLY A 26 16.28 -10.71 7.45
N LYS A 27 15.43 -9.71 7.20
CA LYS A 27 14.08 -9.87 6.66
C LYS A 27 13.94 -9.22 5.28
N PRO A 28 13.20 -9.81 4.33
CA PRO A 28 12.83 -9.12 3.10
C PRO A 28 12.22 -7.74 3.39
N MET A 29 12.53 -6.73 2.57
CA MET A 29 12.04 -5.37 2.74
C MET A 29 10.51 -5.32 2.88
N ILE A 30 9.78 -6.07 2.04
CA ILE A 30 8.31 -6.14 2.10
C ILE A 30 7.82 -6.72 3.43
N GLU A 31 8.50 -7.70 3.99
CA GLU A 31 8.13 -8.28 5.28
C GLU A 31 8.30 -7.29 6.42
N LEU A 32 9.40 -6.54 6.43
CA LEU A 32 9.63 -5.48 7.43
C LEU A 32 8.54 -4.42 7.36
N LEU A 33 8.15 -4.01 6.14
CA LEU A 33 7.05 -3.06 5.94
C LEU A 33 5.73 -3.61 6.49
N LEU A 34 5.39 -4.86 6.15
CA LEU A 34 4.17 -5.50 6.61
C LEU A 34 4.12 -5.64 8.13
N ASP A 35 5.24 -6.06 8.76
CA ASP A 35 5.35 -6.17 10.21
C ASP A 35 5.10 -4.84 10.92
N ARG A 36 5.64 -3.75 10.38
CA ARG A 36 5.41 -2.41 10.93
C ARG A 36 3.97 -1.94 10.74
N LEU A 37 3.44 -2.10 9.53
CA LEU A 37 2.08 -1.64 9.22
C LEU A 37 1.00 -2.41 10.02
N ARG A 38 1.25 -3.65 10.40
CA ARG A 38 0.36 -4.43 11.29
C ARG A 38 0.18 -3.82 12.68
N MET A 39 1.06 -2.91 13.09
CA MET A 39 0.93 -2.21 14.37
C MET A 39 -0.03 -1.03 14.33
N ALA A 40 -0.45 -0.59 13.14
CA ALA A 40 -1.46 0.45 12.99
C ALA A 40 -2.84 -0.05 13.48
N GLN A 41 -3.48 0.74 14.33
CA GLN A 41 -4.72 0.34 15.03
C GLN A 41 -5.98 0.63 14.21
N ARG A 42 -5.89 1.54 13.24
CA ARG A 42 -7.03 1.97 12.41
C ARG A 42 -7.11 1.24 11.07
N VAL A 43 -6.09 0.49 10.70
CA VAL A 43 -6.08 -0.34 9.50
C VAL A 43 -6.81 -1.64 9.77
N THR A 44 -7.88 -1.92 9.01
CA THR A 44 -8.67 -3.15 9.17
C THR A 44 -8.11 -4.32 8.34
N ARG A 45 -7.42 -4.01 7.24
CA ARG A 45 -6.82 -5.00 6.34
C ARG A 45 -5.61 -4.45 5.62
N ILE A 46 -4.62 -5.31 5.40
CA ILE A 46 -3.42 -5.02 4.62
C ILE A 46 -3.42 -5.92 3.39
N VAL A 47 -3.21 -5.30 2.21
CA VAL A 47 -3.20 -5.98 0.90
C VAL A 47 -1.95 -5.54 0.14
N VAL A 48 -1.21 -6.47 -0.41
CA VAL A 48 -0.14 -6.16 -1.37
C VAL A 48 -0.72 -6.22 -2.79
N ALA A 49 -0.56 -5.15 -3.56
CA ALA A 49 -0.98 -5.08 -4.95
C ALA A 49 0.24 -5.17 -5.86
N THR A 50 0.30 -6.21 -6.67
CA THR A 50 1.38 -6.45 -7.64
C THR A 50 0.81 -6.67 -9.05
N SER A 51 1.68 -6.86 -10.02
CA SER A 51 1.28 -7.02 -11.41
C SER A 51 1.30 -8.48 -11.87
N THR A 52 0.64 -8.73 -13.01
CA THR A 52 0.58 -10.05 -13.66
C THR A 52 1.93 -10.55 -14.19
N HIS A 53 3.00 -9.73 -14.14
CA HIS A 53 4.30 -10.15 -14.67
C HIS A 53 4.85 -11.36 -13.89
N PRO A 54 5.28 -12.46 -14.57
CA PRO A 54 5.69 -13.70 -13.92
C PRO A 54 6.82 -13.56 -12.90
N ARG A 55 7.69 -12.53 -13.04
CA ARG A 55 8.77 -12.25 -12.07
C ARG A 55 8.26 -11.95 -10.66
N ASN A 56 6.97 -11.60 -10.51
CA ASN A 56 6.38 -11.28 -9.21
C ASN A 56 5.98 -12.54 -8.41
N ALA A 57 6.05 -13.74 -8.98
CA ALA A 57 5.65 -14.98 -8.31
C ALA A 57 6.34 -15.17 -6.92
N PRO A 58 7.65 -14.93 -6.74
CA PRO A 58 8.27 -15.05 -5.41
C PRO A 58 7.72 -14.05 -4.39
N LEU A 59 7.36 -12.84 -4.82
CA LEU A 59 6.72 -11.85 -3.96
C LEU A 59 5.34 -12.32 -3.51
N VAL A 60 4.52 -12.78 -4.45
CA VAL A 60 3.17 -13.29 -4.18
C VAL A 60 3.21 -14.44 -3.20
N GLU A 61 4.09 -15.42 -3.43
CA GLU A 61 4.27 -16.57 -2.55
C GLU A 61 4.69 -16.14 -1.14
N HIS A 62 5.64 -15.21 -1.04
CA HIS A 62 6.12 -14.72 0.25
C HIS A 62 5.03 -14.00 1.04
N VAL A 63 4.28 -13.11 0.38
CA VAL A 63 3.15 -12.37 0.99
C VAL A 63 2.08 -13.33 1.52
N HIS A 64 1.71 -14.36 0.73
CA HIS A 64 0.74 -15.37 1.16
C HIS A 64 1.27 -16.19 2.36
N ARG A 65 2.55 -16.56 2.37
CA ARG A 65 3.18 -17.28 3.48
C ARG A 65 3.15 -16.48 4.78
N LEU A 66 3.21 -15.15 4.71
CA LEU A 66 3.04 -14.25 5.83
C LEU A 66 1.58 -14.07 6.28
N GLY A 67 0.62 -14.66 5.58
CA GLY A 67 -0.81 -14.58 5.89
C GLY A 67 -1.49 -13.30 5.40
N HIS A 68 -0.87 -12.56 4.47
CA HIS A 68 -1.45 -11.36 3.88
C HIS A 68 -2.11 -11.63 2.53
N ALA A 69 -3.09 -10.81 2.16
CA ALA A 69 -3.69 -10.84 0.84
C ALA A 69 -2.73 -10.23 -0.19
N CYS A 70 -2.72 -10.82 -1.39
CA CYS A 70 -1.98 -10.31 -2.53
C CYS A 70 -2.90 -10.25 -3.74
N GLU A 71 -3.15 -9.06 -4.26
CA GLU A 71 -3.94 -8.83 -5.48
C GLU A 71 -3.01 -8.68 -6.69
N ILE A 72 -3.37 -9.33 -7.78
CA ILE A 72 -2.59 -9.35 -9.01
C ILE A 72 -3.41 -8.66 -10.10
N GLY A 73 -2.92 -7.55 -10.61
CA GLY A 73 -3.61 -6.73 -11.62
C GLY A 73 -2.71 -6.26 -12.75
N SER A 74 -3.14 -5.23 -13.47
CA SER A 74 -2.44 -4.70 -14.64
C SER A 74 -0.97 -4.36 -14.37
N GLU A 75 -0.08 -4.72 -15.30
CA GLU A 75 1.33 -4.33 -15.26
C GLU A 75 1.50 -2.81 -15.45
N ASN A 76 0.74 -2.23 -16.36
CA ASN A 76 0.93 -0.86 -16.83
C ASN A 76 0.02 0.16 -16.17
N ASP A 77 -1.14 -0.29 -15.67
CA ASP A 77 -2.13 0.57 -15.03
C ASP A 77 -2.12 0.40 -13.51
N VAL A 78 -1.46 1.34 -12.85
CA VAL A 78 -1.36 1.36 -11.37
C VAL A 78 -2.70 1.72 -10.75
N LEU A 79 -3.43 2.66 -11.35
CA LEU A 79 -4.73 3.11 -10.84
C LEU A 79 -5.74 1.97 -10.86
N GLU A 80 -5.78 1.21 -11.96
CA GLU A 80 -6.62 0.02 -12.11
C GLU A 80 -6.29 -1.03 -11.06
N ARG A 81 -5.00 -1.30 -10.77
CA ARG A 81 -4.58 -2.23 -9.71
C ARG A 81 -5.10 -1.83 -8.33
N TYR A 82 -5.01 -0.53 -7.99
CA TYR A 82 -5.55 -0.01 -6.73
C TYR A 82 -7.07 -0.16 -6.67
N ALA A 83 -7.78 0.19 -7.74
CA ALA A 83 -9.22 0.09 -7.80
C ALA A 83 -9.69 -1.37 -7.71
N GLN A 84 -9.01 -2.30 -8.38
CA GLN A 84 -9.28 -3.73 -8.28
C GLN A 84 -9.09 -4.23 -6.84
N ALA A 85 -7.95 -3.93 -6.21
CA ALA A 85 -7.67 -4.34 -4.84
C ALA A 85 -8.70 -3.76 -3.86
N ALA A 86 -9.07 -2.48 -4.02
CA ALA A 86 -10.09 -1.85 -3.19
C ALA A 86 -11.46 -2.53 -3.32
N ARG A 87 -11.89 -2.91 -4.55
CA ARG A 87 -13.15 -3.62 -4.79
C ARG A 87 -13.12 -5.03 -4.19
N SER A 88 -12.05 -5.80 -4.44
CA SER A 88 -11.90 -7.18 -3.94
C SER A 88 -11.98 -7.25 -2.41
N HIS A 89 -11.56 -6.20 -1.74
CA HIS A 89 -11.56 -6.13 -0.28
C HIS A 89 -12.62 -5.19 0.31
N ALA A 90 -13.60 -4.77 -0.50
CA ALA A 90 -14.71 -3.90 -0.08
C ALA A 90 -14.25 -2.68 0.75
N ALA A 91 -13.20 -2.01 0.28
CA ALA A 91 -12.66 -0.85 0.97
C ALA A 91 -13.64 0.33 0.96
N ASP A 92 -13.82 0.98 2.10
CA ASP A 92 -14.46 2.29 2.21
C ASP A 92 -13.39 3.40 2.09
N VAL A 93 -12.26 3.18 2.76
CA VAL A 93 -11.09 4.06 2.78
C VAL A 93 -9.86 3.27 2.37
N VAL A 94 -9.04 3.85 1.51
CA VAL A 94 -7.78 3.28 1.04
C VAL A 94 -6.61 4.08 1.59
N ILE A 95 -5.63 3.39 2.15
CA ILE A 95 -4.33 3.96 2.48
C ILE A 95 -3.34 3.45 1.44
N ARG A 96 -2.71 4.37 0.70
CA ARG A 96 -1.66 4.04 -0.26
C ARG A 96 -0.29 4.14 0.41
N ILE A 97 0.44 3.04 0.34
CA ILE A 97 1.84 2.95 0.77
C ILE A 97 2.64 2.28 -0.35
N THR A 98 3.82 2.81 -0.65
CA THR A 98 4.70 2.21 -1.64
C THR A 98 5.62 1.16 -1.00
N GLY A 99 5.89 0.08 -1.73
CA GLY A 99 6.67 -1.07 -1.23
C GLY A 99 8.13 -0.78 -0.91
N ASP A 100 8.60 0.43 -1.19
CA ASP A 100 9.94 0.92 -0.87
C ASP A 100 10.00 1.84 0.37
N CYS A 101 8.94 1.82 1.18
CA CYS A 101 8.88 2.52 2.47
C CYS A 101 8.92 1.54 3.66
N PRO A 102 10.02 0.77 3.84
CA PRO A 102 10.08 -0.30 4.86
C PRO A 102 9.99 0.21 6.29
N LEU A 103 10.25 1.49 6.53
CA LEU A 103 10.22 2.11 7.85
C LEU A 103 8.95 2.91 8.12
N VAL A 104 7.87 2.63 7.38
CA VAL A 104 6.56 3.25 7.61
C VAL A 104 6.24 3.29 9.12
N ASP A 105 5.77 4.45 9.58
CA ASP A 105 5.43 4.63 11.00
C ASP A 105 3.92 4.35 11.20
N PRO A 106 3.55 3.32 11.97
CA PRO A 106 2.15 2.97 12.20
C PRO A 106 1.37 4.08 12.90
N SER A 107 2.00 4.88 13.75
CA SER A 107 1.30 6.01 14.41
C SER A 107 0.98 7.12 13.43
N LEU A 108 1.87 7.39 12.46
CA LEU A 108 1.57 8.35 11.39
C LEU A 108 0.45 7.85 10.47
N VAL A 109 0.38 6.55 10.22
CA VAL A 109 -0.74 5.95 9.46
C VAL A 109 -2.05 6.17 10.21
N ASP A 110 -2.09 5.89 11.51
CA ASP A 110 -3.29 6.08 12.33
C ASP A 110 -3.70 7.56 12.41
N ASP A 111 -2.74 8.47 12.54
CA ASP A 111 -2.99 9.92 12.55
C ASP A 111 -3.54 10.41 11.21
N ALA A 112 -2.99 9.93 10.08
CA ALA A 112 -3.46 10.27 8.74
C ALA A 112 -4.91 9.80 8.53
N ILE A 113 -5.24 8.58 8.97
CA ILE A 113 -6.62 8.05 8.91
C ILE A 113 -7.54 8.90 9.77
N ALA A 114 -7.16 9.23 11.01
CA ALA A 114 -7.98 10.05 11.90
C ALA A 114 -8.28 11.41 11.28
N ARG A 115 -7.25 12.11 10.78
CA ARG A 115 -7.41 13.40 10.11
C ARG A 115 -8.28 13.32 8.86
N PHE A 116 -8.13 12.26 8.06
CA PHE A 116 -8.98 12.04 6.88
C PHE A 116 -10.45 11.89 7.26
N LEU A 117 -10.73 11.13 8.31
CA LEU A 117 -12.10 10.87 8.77
C LEU A 117 -12.76 12.10 9.41
N ASP A 118 -11.96 12.98 10.03
CA ASP A 118 -12.44 14.22 10.66
C ASP A 118 -12.62 15.35 9.64
N ALA A 119 -11.96 15.26 8.48
CA ALA A 119 -12.03 16.25 7.41
C ALA A 119 -13.07 15.84 6.35
N ASP A 120 -13.76 16.82 5.78
CA ASP A 120 -14.66 16.60 4.63
C ASP A 120 -13.87 16.68 3.33
N VAL A 121 -13.01 15.70 3.10
CA VAL A 121 -12.12 15.63 1.93
C VAL A 121 -12.15 14.25 1.29
N ASP A 122 -11.91 14.18 -0.01
CA ASP A 122 -11.80 12.93 -0.77
C ASP A 122 -10.37 12.36 -0.78
N TYR A 123 -9.36 13.19 -0.47
CA TYR A 123 -7.94 12.83 -0.52
C TYR A 123 -7.13 13.63 0.51
N LEU A 124 -6.22 12.96 1.18
CA LEU A 124 -5.26 13.53 2.13
C LEU A 124 -3.88 12.91 1.89
N CYS A 125 -2.84 13.70 1.91
CA CYS A 125 -1.46 13.21 1.86
C CYS A 125 -0.53 14.02 2.76
N ASN A 126 0.63 13.46 3.09
CA ASN A 126 1.68 14.12 3.86
C ASN A 126 2.95 14.42 3.03
N ASN A 127 2.90 14.19 1.72
CA ASN A 127 4.05 14.32 0.82
C ASN A 127 3.94 15.51 -0.17
N TYR A 128 2.87 16.31 -0.09
CA TYR A 128 2.71 17.50 -0.94
C TYR A 128 2.03 18.65 -0.18
N PRO A 129 2.81 19.64 0.35
CA PRO A 129 4.27 19.62 0.46
C PRO A 129 4.74 18.55 1.45
N PRO A 130 6.01 18.06 1.34
CA PRO A 130 6.53 17.07 2.28
C PRO A 130 6.53 17.60 3.71
N THR A 131 5.93 16.85 4.63
CA THR A 131 5.84 17.21 6.07
C THR A 131 6.65 16.27 6.96
N TYR A 132 7.12 15.16 6.39
CA TYR A 132 7.97 14.16 7.04
C TYR A 132 9.14 13.78 6.13
N PRO A 133 10.20 13.15 6.66
CA PRO A 133 11.27 12.58 5.86
C PRO A 133 10.78 11.62 4.78
N ASP A 134 11.49 11.55 3.67
CA ASP A 134 11.25 10.61 2.59
C ASP A 134 11.20 9.16 3.11
N GLY A 135 10.25 8.36 2.62
CA GLY A 135 9.98 7.01 3.11
C GLY A 135 8.89 6.91 4.20
N LEU A 136 8.34 8.05 4.63
CA LEU A 136 7.18 8.12 5.53
C LEU A 136 5.92 8.64 4.80
N ASP A 137 5.88 8.48 3.48
CA ASP A 137 4.80 8.95 2.62
C ASP A 137 3.54 8.14 2.81
N ILE A 138 2.44 8.84 3.09
CA ILE A 138 1.11 8.25 3.30
C ILE A 138 0.10 9.05 2.50
N GLU A 139 -0.73 8.35 1.76
CA GLU A 139 -1.88 8.92 1.08
C GLU A 139 -3.14 8.19 1.55
N VAL A 140 -4.18 8.93 1.89
CA VAL A 140 -5.48 8.40 2.33
C VAL A 140 -6.56 8.97 1.44
N PHE A 141 -7.44 8.14 0.92
CA PHE A 141 -8.54 8.59 0.07
C PHE A 141 -9.76 7.67 0.16
N SER A 142 -10.92 8.20 -0.21
CA SER A 142 -12.15 7.41 -0.27
C SER A 142 -12.09 6.42 -1.45
N ALA A 143 -12.66 5.23 -1.29
CA ALA A 143 -12.80 4.29 -2.41
C ALA A 143 -13.62 4.89 -3.55
N THR A 144 -14.61 5.72 -3.22
CA THR A 144 -15.42 6.45 -4.21
C THR A 144 -14.57 7.36 -5.09
N ALA A 145 -13.66 8.15 -4.48
CA ALA A 145 -12.75 9.02 -5.23
C ALA A 145 -11.83 8.20 -6.16
N LEU A 146 -11.30 7.07 -5.66
CA LEU A 146 -10.49 6.16 -6.47
C LEU A 146 -11.25 5.63 -7.68
N TYR A 147 -12.51 5.22 -7.51
CA TYR A 147 -13.32 4.69 -8.61
C TYR A 147 -13.69 5.78 -9.63
N ARG A 148 -13.96 6.99 -9.17
CA ARG A 148 -14.17 8.14 -10.06
C ARG A 148 -12.93 8.41 -10.92
N ALA A 149 -11.76 8.48 -10.30
CA ALA A 149 -10.50 8.71 -11.01
C ALA A 149 -10.18 7.62 -12.05
N GLN A 150 -10.67 6.39 -11.86
CA GLN A 150 -10.49 5.30 -12.82
C GLN A 150 -11.39 5.48 -14.08
N THR A 151 -12.51 6.19 -13.96
CA THR A 151 -13.50 6.33 -15.05
C THR A 151 -13.38 7.65 -15.83
N GLU A 152 -12.62 8.59 -15.33
CA GLU A 152 -12.34 9.90 -15.95
C GLU A 152 -11.06 9.83 -16.81
#